data_3ae88fb266d7eb623b2e9a4513404138
#
_entry.id   3ae88fb266d7eb623b2e9a4513404138
#
_cell.length_a   1.000
_cell.length_b   1.000
_cell.length_c   1.000
_cell.angle_alpha   90.00
_cell.angle_beta   90.00
_cell.angle_gamma   90.00
#
_symmetry.space_group_name_H-M   'P 1'
#
loop_
_entity.id
_entity.type
_entity.pdbx_description
1 polymer ?
#
loop_
_entity_poly.entity_id
_entity_poly.type
_entity_poly.pdbx_seq_one_letter_code
_entity_poly.pdbx_strand_id
1 'polypeptide(L)'
;DEYNALMSDTWKGLLKDLFTLAILIIVVVIPIRLFVVSPFVVEGESMHPTFGNLDYLIVDEIVYHFTAPARGDVIVFRYPGNPSIFYIKRIIGLPDETVSINHGVITITTVDGAKLALTEPYIVNEDATYTKDVSLNAGEYFVMGDNRPNSSDSRVWGPLPRKDIIGRVDLRLLPIKESGFFPGVAVYSLNPQQGDAASSTTAATTP
;
A
#
# COMPACT_ATOMS: atom_id res chain seq x y z
N ASP A 1 40.68 36.35 -36.86
CA ASP A 1 41.10 35.80 -35.55
C ASP A 1 40.05 35.98 -34.42
N GLU A 2 39.33 37.12 -34.34
CA GLU A 2 38.31 37.38 -33.31
C GLU A 2 37.09 36.43 -33.44
N TYR A 3 36.64 36.09 -34.63
CA TYR A 3 35.52 35.20 -34.86
C TYR A 3 35.76 33.76 -34.34
N ASN A 4 37.00 33.28 -34.54
CA ASN A 4 37.39 31.96 -34.06
C ASN A 4 37.53 31.91 -32.52
N ALA A 5 37.95 33.01 -31.89
CA ALA A 5 38.03 33.14 -30.44
C ALA A 5 36.61 33.15 -29.81
N LEU A 6 35.68 33.94 -30.35
CA LEU A 6 34.28 33.98 -29.90
C LEU A 6 33.57 32.64 -30.05
N MET A 7 33.79 31.93 -31.16
CA MET A 7 33.26 30.59 -31.34
C MET A 7 33.82 29.58 -30.35
N SER A 8 35.14 29.66 -30.07
CA SER A 8 35.79 28.75 -29.11
C SER A 8 35.26 28.92 -27.66
N ASP A 9 34.97 30.14 -27.27
CA ASP A 9 34.52 30.45 -25.91
C ASP A 9 33.02 30.06 -25.72
N THR A 10 32.22 30.26 -26.76
CA THR A 10 30.82 29.79 -26.79
C THR A 10 30.76 28.25 -26.73
N TRP A 11 31.63 27.55 -27.47
CA TRP A 11 31.70 26.09 -27.45
C TRP A 11 32.16 25.52 -26.11
N LYS A 12 33.14 26.15 -25.46
CA LYS A 12 33.59 25.78 -24.11
C LYS A 12 32.50 26.00 -23.08
N GLY A 13 31.70 27.08 -23.21
CA GLY A 13 30.53 27.33 -22.39
C GLY A 13 29.50 26.22 -22.51
N LEU A 14 29.10 25.86 -23.73
CA LEU A 14 28.18 24.77 -24.00
C LEU A 14 28.66 23.42 -23.46
N LEU A 15 29.94 23.10 -23.63
CA LEU A 15 30.52 21.87 -23.08
C LEU A 15 30.48 21.82 -21.56
N LYS A 16 30.75 22.94 -20.89
CA LYS A 16 30.67 23.06 -19.42
C LYS A 16 29.24 22.86 -18.94
N ASP A 17 28.27 23.47 -19.61
CA ASP A 17 26.85 23.35 -19.24
C ASP A 17 26.33 21.89 -19.44
N LEU A 18 26.71 21.27 -20.56
CA LEU A 18 26.39 19.86 -20.84
C LEU A 18 27.02 18.93 -19.80
N PHE A 19 28.27 19.17 -19.42
CA PHE A 19 28.95 18.39 -18.39
C PHE A 19 28.31 18.56 -17.01
N THR A 20 27.92 19.79 -16.67
CA THR A 20 27.20 20.08 -15.40
C THR A 20 25.85 19.37 -15.36
N LEU A 21 25.12 19.42 -16.48
CA LEU A 21 23.84 18.69 -16.61
C LEU A 21 24.05 17.18 -16.49
N ALA A 22 25.06 16.62 -17.12
CA ALA A 22 25.39 15.20 -17.01
C ALA A 22 25.71 14.78 -15.57
N ILE A 23 26.50 15.59 -14.85
CA ILE A 23 26.78 15.35 -13.43
C ILE A 23 25.49 15.41 -12.60
N LEU A 24 24.64 16.40 -12.82
CA LEU A 24 23.37 16.52 -12.11
C LEU A 24 22.48 15.27 -12.32
N ILE A 25 22.40 14.80 -13.55
CA ILE A 25 21.66 13.57 -13.86
C ILE A 25 22.26 12.36 -13.15
N ILE A 26 23.57 12.19 -13.18
CA ILE A 26 24.25 11.05 -12.57
C ILE A 26 24.15 11.08 -11.03
N VAL A 27 24.34 12.25 -10.43
CA VAL A 27 24.44 12.38 -8.96
C VAL A 27 23.08 12.52 -8.28
N VAL A 28 22.08 13.09 -8.97
CA VAL A 28 20.77 13.38 -8.38
C VAL A 28 19.69 12.49 -8.97
N VAL A 29 19.50 12.51 -10.29
CA VAL A 29 18.35 11.86 -10.93
C VAL A 29 18.47 10.33 -10.89
N ILE A 30 19.67 9.79 -11.20
CA ILE A 30 19.88 8.35 -11.22
C ILE A 30 19.70 7.73 -9.81
N PRO A 31 20.33 8.25 -8.74
CA PRO A 31 20.12 7.70 -7.39
C PRO A 31 18.66 7.79 -6.93
N ILE A 32 17.98 8.92 -7.17
CA ILE A 32 16.56 9.05 -6.84
C ILE A 32 15.75 7.96 -7.57
N ARG A 33 16.00 7.74 -8.85
CA ARG A 33 15.30 6.71 -9.63
C ARG A 33 15.60 5.28 -9.19
N LEU A 34 16.85 5.01 -8.78
CA LEU A 34 17.29 3.65 -8.43
C LEU A 34 16.95 3.25 -7.00
N PHE A 35 16.83 4.21 -6.09
CA PHE A 35 16.77 3.92 -4.65
C PHE A 35 15.56 4.51 -3.93
N VAL A 36 14.80 5.39 -4.54
CA VAL A 36 13.75 6.15 -3.84
C VAL A 36 12.37 5.82 -4.32
N VAL A 37 12.17 5.71 -5.63
CA VAL A 37 10.82 5.74 -6.22
C VAL A 37 10.72 4.86 -7.45
N SER A 38 9.81 3.91 -7.43
CA SER A 38 9.52 3.04 -8.58
C SER A 38 8.14 3.29 -9.17
N PRO A 39 8.03 3.46 -10.49
CA PRO A 39 6.75 3.52 -11.16
C PRO A 39 6.17 2.12 -11.35
N PHE A 40 4.88 1.96 -11.05
CA PHE A 40 4.11 0.75 -11.28
C PHE A 40 2.83 1.06 -12.06
N VAL A 41 2.41 0.14 -12.89
CA VAL A 41 1.10 0.17 -13.55
C VAL A 41 0.23 -0.90 -12.92
N VAL A 42 -0.97 -0.52 -12.50
CA VAL A 42 -1.93 -1.46 -11.92
C VAL A 42 -2.49 -2.35 -13.00
N GLU A 43 -2.41 -3.66 -12.80
CA GLU A 43 -3.05 -4.66 -13.63
C GLU A 43 -4.13 -5.38 -12.82
N GLY A 44 -5.37 -5.35 -13.32
CA GLY A 44 -6.52 -6.01 -12.70
C GLY A 44 -7.37 -5.09 -11.81
N GLU A 45 -8.38 -5.68 -11.20
CA GLU A 45 -9.48 -5.00 -10.51
C GLU A 45 -9.50 -5.21 -8.99
N SER A 46 -8.45 -5.84 -8.42
CA SER A 46 -8.46 -6.26 -7.01
C SER A 46 -8.49 -5.09 -6.00
N MET A 47 -8.13 -3.89 -6.43
CA MET A 47 -8.14 -2.68 -5.61
C MET A 47 -9.23 -1.68 -6.01
N HIS A 48 -10.15 -2.07 -6.92
CA HIS A 48 -11.30 -1.25 -7.28
C HIS A 48 -12.24 -1.04 -6.07
N PRO A 49 -12.78 0.14 -5.83
CA PRO A 49 -12.71 1.35 -6.64
C PRO A 49 -11.50 2.26 -6.36
N THR A 50 -10.69 1.95 -5.34
CA THR A 50 -9.57 2.82 -4.93
C THR A 50 -8.54 2.98 -6.05
N PHE A 51 -8.19 1.88 -6.73
CA PHE A 51 -7.33 1.86 -7.91
C PHE A 51 -7.96 1.03 -9.02
N GLY A 52 -7.95 1.59 -10.23
CA GLY A 52 -8.42 0.94 -11.44
C GLY A 52 -7.29 0.30 -12.25
N ASN A 53 -7.69 -0.49 -13.23
CA ASN A 53 -6.76 -1.04 -14.20
C ASN A 53 -6.10 0.08 -15.01
N LEU A 54 -4.78 0.00 -15.23
CA LEU A 54 -3.93 0.98 -15.90
C LEU A 54 -3.66 2.27 -15.11
N ASP A 55 -4.01 2.33 -13.82
CA ASP A 55 -3.54 3.43 -12.96
C ASP A 55 -2.01 3.42 -12.91
N TYR A 56 -1.41 4.60 -13.05
CA TYR A 56 0.03 4.79 -12.99
C TYR A 56 0.41 5.31 -11.62
N LEU A 57 1.13 4.49 -10.86
CA LEU A 57 1.45 4.73 -9.46
C LEU A 57 2.94 4.96 -9.26
N ILE A 58 3.25 5.75 -8.26
CA ILE A 58 4.59 5.96 -7.74
C ILE A 58 4.67 5.35 -6.35
N VAL A 59 5.58 4.42 -6.19
CA VAL A 59 5.81 3.67 -4.97
C VAL A 59 7.08 4.17 -4.29
N ASP A 60 6.97 4.59 -3.03
CA ASP A 60 8.10 4.94 -2.17
C ASP A 60 8.67 3.66 -1.54
N GLU A 61 9.87 3.27 -1.98
CA GLU A 61 10.58 2.11 -1.46
C GLU A 61 11.40 2.42 -0.20
N ILE A 62 11.69 3.70 0.04
CA ILE A 62 12.54 4.14 1.15
C ILE A 62 11.77 4.27 2.46
N VAL A 63 10.50 4.66 2.43
CA VAL A 63 9.71 4.97 3.62
C VAL A 63 9.81 3.86 4.68
N TYR A 64 9.79 2.63 4.25
CA TYR A 64 9.81 1.48 5.15
C TYR A 64 11.21 1.04 5.63
N HIS A 65 12.26 1.79 5.28
CA HIS A 65 13.56 1.70 5.94
C HIS A 65 13.60 2.55 7.24
N PHE A 66 12.73 3.54 7.34
CA PHE A 66 12.69 4.48 8.46
C PHE A 66 11.45 4.32 9.34
N THR A 67 10.36 3.78 8.79
CA THR A 67 9.09 3.58 9.48
C THR A 67 8.59 2.15 9.29
N ALA A 68 7.78 1.66 10.22
CA ALA A 68 7.06 0.40 10.01
C ALA A 68 5.86 0.62 9.09
N PRO A 69 5.49 -0.37 8.24
CA PRO A 69 4.23 -0.34 7.51
C PRO A 69 3.05 -0.23 8.48
N ALA A 70 2.12 0.67 8.17
CA ALA A 70 0.97 0.97 9.02
C ALA A 70 -0.31 0.33 8.47
N ARG A 71 -1.29 0.10 9.36
CA ARG A 71 -2.62 -0.34 8.96
C ARG A 71 -3.29 0.73 8.08
N GLY A 72 -3.85 0.31 6.95
CA GLY A 72 -4.46 1.18 5.96
C GLY A 72 -3.53 1.61 4.84
N ASP A 73 -2.21 1.43 4.98
CA ASP A 73 -1.28 1.67 3.87
C ASP A 73 -1.62 0.77 2.68
N VAL A 74 -1.59 1.35 1.49
CA VAL A 74 -1.63 0.58 0.25
C VAL A 74 -0.18 0.34 -0.19
N ILE A 75 0.17 -0.94 -0.33
CA ILE A 75 1.54 -1.39 -0.57
C ILE A 75 1.68 -2.18 -1.85
N VAL A 76 2.86 -2.09 -2.46
CA VAL A 76 3.33 -3.01 -3.49
C VAL A 76 4.29 -4.00 -2.85
N PHE A 77 4.13 -5.27 -3.18
CA PHE A 77 4.94 -6.36 -2.62
C PHE A 77 5.13 -7.50 -3.64
N ARG A 78 6.13 -8.35 -3.39
CA ARG A 78 6.35 -9.58 -4.15
C ARG A 78 5.38 -10.65 -3.67
N TYR A 79 4.65 -11.28 -4.58
CA TYR A 79 3.72 -12.34 -4.22
C TYR A 79 4.48 -13.54 -3.61
N PRO A 80 4.17 -13.98 -2.39
CA PRO A 80 4.93 -15.03 -1.70
C PRO A 80 4.97 -16.37 -2.45
N GLY A 81 3.92 -16.69 -3.21
CA GLY A 81 3.85 -17.91 -4.04
C GLY A 81 4.71 -17.85 -5.31
N ASN A 82 5.02 -16.64 -5.80
CA ASN A 82 5.91 -16.40 -6.94
C ASN A 82 6.50 -14.98 -6.87
N PRO A 83 7.72 -14.81 -6.33
CA PRO A 83 8.34 -13.50 -6.11
C PRO A 83 8.64 -12.68 -7.36
N SER A 84 8.48 -13.26 -8.56
CA SER A 84 8.59 -12.52 -9.83
C SER A 84 7.34 -11.69 -10.15
N ILE A 85 6.23 -11.92 -9.42
CA ILE A 85 4.97 -11.22 -9.61
C ILE A 85 4.80 -10.19 -8.48
N PHE A 86 4.37 -9.00 -8.86
CA PHE A 86 4.07 -7.92 -7.92
C PHE A 86 2.56 -7.81 -7.73
N TYR A 87 2.14 -7.62 -6.48
CA TYR A 87 0.76 -7.36 -6.12
C TYR A 87 0.65 -6.01 -5.42
N ILE A 88 -0.52 -5.40 -5.53
CA ILE A 88 -0.94 -4.22 -4.79
C ILE A 88 -2.11 -4.59 -3.89
N LYS A 89 -1.99 -4.33 -2.57
CA LYS A 89 -3.03 -4.60 -1.57
C LYS A 89 -2.95 -3.59 -0.43
N ARG A 90 -4.00 -3.57 0.39
CA ARG A 90 -4.09 -2.76 1.61
C ARG A 90 -3.69 -3.59 2.82
N ILE A 91 -2.90 -3.00 3.73
CA ILE A 91 -2.59 -3.59 5.03
C ILE A 91 -3.81 -3.52 5.94
N ILE A 92 -4.23 -4.69 6.44
CA ILE A 92 -5.37 -4.85 7.34
C ILE A 92 -4.91 -5.27 8.73
N GLY A 93 -4.02 -6.24 8.85
CA GLY A 93 -3.44 -6.71 10.11
C GLY A 93 -1.95 -6.41 10.19
N LEU A 94 -1.48 -6.08 11.39
CA LEU A 94 -0.09 -5.79 11.72
C LEU A 94 0.55 -6.98 12.42
N PRO A 95 1.89 -7.05 12.53
CA PRO A 95 2.58 -8.11 13.28
C PRO A 95 2.05 -8.28 14.70
N ASP A 96 2.00 -9.54 15.14
CA ASP A 96 1.58 -9.98 16.47
C ASP A 96 0.09 -9.72 16.80
N GLU A 97 -0.73 -9.37 15.80
CA GLU A 97 -2.17 -9.20 15.95
C GLU A 97 -2.94 -10.45 15.48
N THR A 98 -4.19 -10.55 15.90
CA THR A 98 -5.15 -11.53 15.35
C THR A 98 -6.20 -10.81 14.51
N VAL A 99 -6.32 -11.22 13.26
CA VAL A 99 -7.34 -10.75 12.30
C VAL A 99 -8.48 -11.75 12.31
N SER A 100 -9.64 -11.35 12.80
CA SER A 100 -10.88 -12.13 12.79
C SER A 100 -11.81 -11.59 11.71
N ILE A 101 -12.16 -12.43 10.74
CA ILE A 101 -13.12 -12.10 9.68
C ILE A 101 -14.36 -12.94 9.89
N ASN A 102 -15.50 -12.29 10.05
CA ASN A 102 -16.76 -12.95 10.26
C ASN A 102 -17.84 -12.34 9.35
N HIS A 103 -18.27 -13.08 8.33
CA HIS A 103 -19.26 -12.63 7.34
C HIS A 103 -18.90 -11.24 6.75
N GLY A 104 -17.62 -11.06 6.40
CA GLY A 104 -17.12 -9.81 5.82
C GLY A 104 -16.70 -8.74 6.84
N VAL A 105 -17.18 -8.81 8.08
CA VAL A 105 -16.78 -7.88 9.15
C VAL A 105 -15.40 -8.25 9.68
N ILE A 106 -14.48 -7.29 9.70
CA ILE A 106 -13.12 -7.48 10.19
C ILE A 106 -12.99 -6.91 11.59
N THR A 107 -12.53 -7.75 12.51
CA THR A 107 -12.12 -7.34 13.87
C THR A 107 -10.65 -7.66 14.08
N ILE A 108 -9.89 -6.69 14.53
CA ILE A 108 -8.49 -6.84 14.91
C ILE A 108 -8.42 -6.99 16.43
N THR A 109 -7.75 -8.03 16.90
CA THR A 109 -7.32 -8.11 18.29
C THR A 109 -5.85 -7.72 18.35
N THR A 110 -5.56 -6.63 19.02
CA THR A 110 -4.20 -6.07 19.17
C THR A 110 -3.39 -6.86 20.22
N VAL A 111 -2.09 -6.60 20.29
CA VAL A 111 -1.16 -7.31 21.20
C VAL A 111 -1.55 -7.15 22.68
N ASP A 112 -2.12 -6.02 23.04
CA ASP A 112 -2.64 -5.72 24.39
C ASP A 112 -4.05 -6.30 24.65
N GLY A 113 -4.61 -7.00 23.67
CA GLY A 113 -5.92 -7.65 23.77
C GLY A 113 -7.11 -6.74 23.45
N ALA A 114 -6.88 -5.48 23.05
CA ALA A 114 -7.95 -4.59 22.62
C ALA A 114 -8.55 -5.07 21.29
N LYS A 115 -9.87 -4.94 21.15
CA LYS A 115 -10.58 -5.30 19.92
C LYS A 115 -10.99 -4.06 19.15
N LEU A 116 -10.67 -4.04 17.86
CA LEU A 116 -11.00 -2.97 16.94
C LEU A 116 -11.80 -3.54 15.78
N ALA A 117 -13.08 -3.19 15.67
CA ALA A 117 -13.85 -3.44 14.46
C ALA A 117 -13.46 -2.40 13.40
N LEU A 118 -13.06 -2.86 12.22
CA LEU A 118 -12.66 -1.94 11.15
C LEU A 118 -13.88 -1.39 10.42
N THR A 119 -13.89 -0.08 10.24
CA THR A 119 -14.82 0.60 9.33
C THR A 119 -14.12 0.84 8.01
N GLU A 120 -14.64 0.28 6.95
CA GLU A 120 -13.96 0.21 5.65
C GLU A 120 -14.78 0.90 4.54
N PRO A 121 -14.86 2.26 4.54
CA PRO A 121 -15.73 3.00 3.63
C PRO A 121 -15.32 2.93 2.15
N TYR A 122 -14.13 2.41 1.88
CA TYR A 122 -13.59 2.23 0.52
C TYR A 122 -14.06 0.94 -0.14
N ILE A 123 -14.76 0.04 0.60
CA ILE A 123 -15.28 -1.20 0.05
C ILE A 123 -16.65 -0.95 -0.58
N VAL A 124 -16.83 -1.43 -1.80
CA VAL A 124 -18.11 -1.39 -2.50
C VAL A 124 -18.79 -2.75 -2.49
N ASN A 125 -18.02 -3.83 -2.55
CA ASN A 125 -18.51 -5.21 -2.57
C ASN A 125 -17.90 -5.98 -1.41
N GLU A 126 -18.71 -6.35 -0.43
CA GLU A 126 -18.32 -7.20 0.68
C GLU A 126 -18.35 -8.68 0.28
N ASP A 127 -17.39 -9.44 0.80
CA ASP A 127 -17.42 -10.90 0.73
C ASP A 127 -17.93 -11.46 2.06
N ALA A 128 -19.24 -11.57 2.19
CA ALA A 128 -19.89 -12.05 3.40
C ALA A 128 -19.76 -13.59 3.60
N THR A 129 -19.12 -14.30 2.69
CA THR A 129 -19.01 -15.77 2.75
C THR A 129 -17.78 -16.22 3.55
N TYR A 130 -16.77 -15.37 3.67
CA TYR A 130 -15.51 -15.73 4.31
C TYR A 130 -15.55 -15.53 5.81
N THR A 131 -15.18 -16.58 6.54
CA THR A 131 -15.04 -16.57 8.01
C THR A 131 -13.77 -17.29 8.41
N LYS A 132 -12.85 -16.59 9.08
CA LYS A 132 -11.59 -17.15 9.57
C LYS A 132 -10.91 -16.25 10.57
N ASP A 133 -10.23 -16.85 11.54
CA ASP A 133 -9.28 -16.17 12.42
C ASP A 133 -7.85 -16.48 11.96
N VAL A 134 -7.01 -15.44 11.90
CA VAL A 134 -5.60 -15.55 11.52
C VAL A 134 -4.76 -14.78 12.54
N SER A 135 -3.94 -15.50 13.30
CA SER A 135 -2.92 -14.88 14.15
C SER A 135 -1.64 -14.66 13.37
N LEU A 136 -1.11 -13.42 13.44
CA LEU A 136 0.08 -13.00 12.74
C LEU A 136 1.29 -13.15 13.66
N ASN A 137 2.38 -13.66 13.11
CA ASN A 137 3.67 -13.70 13.81
C ASN A 137 4.41 -12.35 13.67
N ALA A 138 5.49 -12.20 14.42
CA ALA A 138 6.40 -11.06 14.27
C ALA A 138 6.87 -10.93 12.81
N GLY A 139 6.70 -9.73 12.24
CA GLY A 139 7.07 -9.45 10.85
C GLY A 139 6.12 -9.99 9.77
N GLU A 140 4.93 -10.44 10.14
CA GLU A 140 3.86 -10.84 9.22
C GLU A 140 2.76 -9.79 9.17
N TYR A 141 2.22 -9.57 7.98
CA TYR A 141 1.12 -8.65 7.70
C TYR A 141 -0.04 -9.37 7.06
N PHE A 142 -1.26 -8.96 7.37
CA PHE A 142 -2.44 -9.42 6.67
C PHE A 142 -2.88 -8.35 5.70
N VAL A 143 -2.92 -8.69 4.41
CA VAL A 143 -3.26 -7.74 3.35
C VAL A 143 -4.49 -8.20 2.58
N MET A 144 -5.34 -7.24 2.18
CA MET A 144 -6.54 -7.52 1.40
C MET A 144 -6.69 -6.53 0.25
N GLY A 145 -7.34 -6.98 -0.82
CA GLY A 145 -7.81 -6.08 -1.87
C GLY A 145 -9.08 -5.36 -1.45
N ASP A 146 -9.30 -4.16 -1.98
CA ASP A 146 -10.49 -3.37 -1.73
C ASP A 146 -11.71 -3.98 -2.44
N ASN A 147 -11.50 -4.63 -3.58
CA ASN A 147 -12.51 -5.45 -4.27
C ASN A 147 -12.53 -6.87 -3.68
N ARG A 148 -13.17 -7.04 -2.55
CA ARG A 148 -13.17 -8.27 -1.72
C ARG A 148 -13.44 -9.55 -2.50
N PRO A 149 -14.49 -9.66 -3.34
CA PRO A 149 -14.79 -10.89 -4.09
C PRO A 149 -13.80 -11.16 -5.23
N ASN A 150 -13.12 -10.13 -5.75
CA ASN A 150 -12.22 -10.25 -6.90
C ASN A 150 -10.75 -10.03 -6.52
N SER A 151 -10.34 -10.50 -5.33
CA SER A 151 -8.98 -10.33 -4.84
C SER A 151 -8.37 -11.65 -4.40
N SER A 152 -7.21 -11.98 -4.99
CA SER A 152 -6.30 -12.99 -4.43
C SER A 152 -5.39 -12.28 -3.42
N ASP A 153 -5.62 -12.53 -2.11
CA ASP A 153 -4.94 -11.86 -1.01
C ASP A 153 -4.70 -12.82 0.17
N SER A 154 -4.36 -12.28 1.34
CA SER A 154 -4.02 -13.09 2.53
C SER A 154 -5.11 -14.07 2.97
N ARG A 155 -6.35 -13.87 2.56
CA ARG A 155 -7.43 -14.85 2.79
C ARG A 155 -7.15 -16.17 2.08
N VAL A 156 -6.49 -16.11 0.90
CA VAL A 156 -6.22 -17.26 0.03
C VAL A 156 -4.86 -17.88 0.32
N TRP A 157 -3.80 -17.06 0.36
CA TRP A 157 -2.42 -17.52 0.41
C TRP A 157 -1.71 -17.27 1.76
N GLY A 158 -2.41 -16.68 2.75
CA GLY A 158 -1.88 -16.49 4.10
C GLY A 158 -1.20 -15.15 4.35
N PRO A 159 -0.51 -15.00 5.49
CA PRO A 159 0.20 -13.78 5.86
C PRO A 159 1.31 -13.40 4.88
N LEU A 160 1.54 -12.10 4.73
CA LEU A 160 2.62 -11.52 3.93
C LEU A 160 3.85 -11.26 4.81
N PRO A 161 5.01 -11.87 4.53
CA PRO A 161 6.24 -11.56 5.23
C PRO A 161 6.71 -10.13 4.94
N ARG A 162 7.22 -9.43 5.97
CA ARG A 162 7.77 -8.06 5.85
C ARG A 162 8.81 -7.91 4.74
N LYS A 163 9.64 -8.92 4.54
CA LYS A 163 10.72 -8.92 3.52
C LYS A 163 10.21 -8.81 2.09
N ASP A 164 8.97 -9.20 1.85
CA ASP A 164 8.37 -9.19 0.52
C ASP A 164 7.70 -7.84 0.19
N ILE A 165 7.53 -6.96 1.19
CA ILE A 165 7.02 -5.60 1.00
C ILE A 165 8.10 -4.74 0.34
N ILE A 166 7.76 -4.14 -0.79
CA ILE A 166 8.64 -3.25 -1.57
C ILE A 166 8.49 -1.82 -1.08
N GLY A 167 7.27 -1.28 -1.09
CA GLY A 167 7.06 0.10 -0.70
C GLY A 167 5.58 0.47 -0.61
N ARG A 168 5.33 1.74 -0.25
CA ARG A 168 4.00 2.32 -0.14
C ARG A 168 3.64 3.09 -1.41
N VAL A 169 2.38 3.06 -1.78
CA VAL A 169 1.85 3.89 -2.87
C VAL A 169 1.66 5.31 -2.35
N ASP A 170 2.55 6.22 -2.77
CA ASP A 170 2.54 7.62 -2.31
C ASP A 170 1.90 8.57 -3.30
N LEU A 171 1.85 8.22 -4.59
CA LEU A 171 1.29 9.11 -5.61
C LEU A 171 0.62 8.31 -6.74
N ARG A 172 -0.59 8.73 -7.14
CA ARG A 172 -1.19 8.32 -8.40
C ARG A 172 -0.99 9.44 -9.43
N LEU A 173 -0.32 9.12 -10.55
CA LEU A 173 -0.07 10.06 -11.64
C LEU A 173 -1.18 10.03 -12.68
N LEU A 174 -1.69 8.85 -13.02
CA LEU A 174 -2.74 8.66 -14.02
C LEU A 174 -3.85 7.78 -13.46
N PRO A 175 -5.10 8.02 -13.85
CA PRO A 175 -5.58 9.10 -14.74
C PRO A 175 -5.48 10.48 -14.05
N ILE A 176 -5.21 11.53 -14.85
CA ILE A 176 -4.99 12.90 -14.31
C ILE A 176 -6.15 13.40 -13.43
N LYS A 177 -7.39 13.01 -13.76
CA LYS A 177 -8.57 13.40 -12.97
C LYS A 177 -8.60 12.86 -11.54
N GLU A 178 -7.86 11.79 -11.30
CA GLU A 178 -7.77 11.11 -10.02
C GLU A 178 -6.35 11.14 -9.44
N SER A 179 -5.46 11.95 -10.05
CA SER A 179 -4.10 12.12 -9.56
C SER A 179 -4.08 12.75 -8.18
N GLY A 180 -3.18 12.29 -7.33
CA GLY A 180 -3.07 12.83 -5.97
C GLY A 180 -2.08 12.06 -5.12
N PHE A 181 -1.67 12.69 -4.01
CA PHE A 181 -0.78 12.10 -3.02
C PHE A 181 -1.57 11.20 -2.06
N PHE A 182 -0.93 10.12 -1.61
CA PHE A 182 -1.46 9.12 -0.67
C PHE A 182 -2.85 8.60 -1.05
N PRO A 183 -3.02 8.19 -2.32
CA PRO A 183 -4.31 7.75 -2.80
C PRO A 183 -4.76 6.51 -2.01
N GLY A 184 -5.97 6.58 -1.46
CA GLY A 184 -6.58 5.45 -0.78
C GLY A 184 -6.03 5.12 0.62
N VAL A 185 -5.19 5.95 1.24
CA VAL A 185 -4.80 5.74 2.64
C VAL A 185 -6.03 5.80 3.53
N ALA A 186 -6.23 4.76 4.34
CA ALA A 186 -7.30 4.67 5.31
C ALA A 186 -6.74 4.80 6.73
N VAL A 187 -7.31 5.71 7.51
CA VAL A 187 -6.98 5.89 8.92
C VAL A 187 -8.10 5.27 9.75
N TYR A 188 -7.75 4.29 10.57
CA TYR A 188 -8.69 3.64 11.46
C TYR A 188 -8.58 4.23 12.86
N SER A 189 -9.70 4.76 13.39
CA SER A 189 -9.78 5.18 14.79
C SER A 189 -10.06 3.97 15.67
N LEU A 190 -9.30 3.85 16.76
CA LEU A 190 -9.63 2.90 17.83
C LEU A 190 -10.89 3.42 18.53
N ASN A 191 -12.07 2.84 18.24
CA ASN A 191 -13.27 3.11 19.01
C ASN A 191 -13.55 1.87 19.89
N PRO A 192 -13.27 1.93 21.22
CA PRO A 192 -13.37 0.77 22.11
C PRO A 192 -14.81 0.31 22.40
N GLN A 193 -15.83 0.95 21.88
CA GLN A 193 -17.20 0.82 22.38
C GLN A 193 -18.17 0.00 21.53
N GLN A 194 -17.74 -0.76 20.53
CA GLN A 194 -18.68 -1.53 19.69
C GLN A 194 -18.61 -3.06 19.86
N GLY A 195 -17.76 -3.55 20.79
CA GLY A 195 -17.59 -5.01 21.04
C GLY A 195 -18.68 -5.69 21.87
N ASP A 196 -19.47 -4.97 22.66
CA ASP A 196 -20.35 -5.59 23.69
C ASP A 196 -21.85 -5.53 23.38
N ALA A 197 -22.27 -5.00 22.24
CA ALA A 197 -23.71 -4.85 21.94
C ALA A 197 -24.40 -6.09 21.33
N ALA A 198 -23.64 -7.14 21.00
CA ALA A 198 -24.22 -8.36 20.37
C ALA A 198 -24.56 -9.49 21.34
N SER A 199 -24.29 -9.34 22.66
CA SER A 199 -24.42 -10.44 23.64
C SER A 199 -25.57 -10.30 24.65
N SER A 200 -26.43 -9.29 24.56
CA SER A 200 -27.43 -9.05 25.61
C SER A 200 -28.90 -9.07 25.14
N THR A 201 -29.26 -9.93 24.17
CA THR A 201 -30.69 -10.12 23.87
C THR A 201 -31.03 -11.60 23.79
N THR A 202 -31.02 -12.27 24.93
CA THR A 202 -31.85 -13.47 25.13
C THR A 202 -31.94 -13.77 26.63
N ALA A 203 -32.92 -13.22 27.31
CA ALA A 203 -33.60 -13.82 28.48
C ALA A 203 -34.60 -12.81 29.03
N ALA A 204 -35.85 -12.99 28.67
CA ALA A 204 -37.00 -12.97 29.61
C ALA A 204 -38.30 -12.80 28.85
N THR A 205 -38.98 -13.89 28.62
CA THR A 205 -40.45 -13.86 28.72
C THR A 205 -40.96 -15.26 28.99
N THR A 206 -41.47 -15.45 30.12
CA THR A 206 -42.63 -16.30 30.48
C THR A 206 -43.07 -15.94 31.90
N PRO A 207 -44.26 -16.03 32.25
CA PRO A 207 -45.44 -16.72 31.71
C PRO A 207 -46.55 -15.86 31.23
#